data_2b0eb32f8618747e5aa5a0b274749282
#
_entry.id   2b0eb32f8618747e5aa5a0b274749282
#
_cell.length_a   1.000
_cell.length_b   1.000
_cell.length_c   1.000
_cell.angle_alpha   90.00
_cell.angle_beta   90.00
_cell.angle_gamma   90.00
#
_symmetry.space_group_name_H-M   'P 1'
#
loop_
_entity.id
_entity.type
_entity.pdbx_description
1 polymer ?
#
loop_
_entity_poly.entity_id
_entity_poly.type
_entity_poly.pdbx_seq_one_letter_code
_entity_poly.pdbx_strand_id
1 'polypeptide(L)'
;IFNAPEWVKSTIWYQIFPERFANGNPALNPDHTVEWGSVDPKHDTFYGGDLEGVIQNLDHLQELGVNGIYFCPIFKSPSTHKYDTTDYFEIDPQFGDKATFRRLVKEAHQRGMKIILDAVFNHCGWEFPQWQNVLKYGEQSTYKDWFHIRKFPLIENDFDPLTQPGGLNYDAFAFAQNMPKLNTENPEVIDYFLEVGRYWIREFDIDGWRLDVSNEVDHTFWRLFRNAVREVKKDVYILGEVWHDSQPWLNGDQFDAVMNYPLGDAILNYVAQNKINSSQFVVAINKVLTDYAKNVNEAAFNLLDSHDTQRLLTVCGGNKKKALLAYTLLMTQAGTPCIYYGSEIGLDGGADPLCRKCMIWDKDSQDREMFDYLKQLIHLRKTYKALSSSELEWIQASDTGSYLIFKKQLNDEIIYVILNNNNKSQLINLSSLPEGVYTELLTNTEVSMKATLPVKPYTAWILKKI
;
A
#
# COMPACT_ATOMS: atom_id res chain seq x y z
N ILE A 1 4.40 21.86 15.79
CA ILE A 1 4.00 20.44 15.80
C ILE A 1 3.50 20.10 14.43
N PHE A 2 4.11 19.09 13.82
CA PHE A 2 3.74 18.56 12.50
C PHE A 2 2.58 17.56 12.62
N ASN A 3 1.60 17.64 11.72
CA ASN A 3 0.53 16.68 11.59
C ASN A 3 0.28 16.39 10.11
N ALA A 4 0.00 15.12 9.77
CA ALA A 4 -0.58 14.73 8.51
C ALA A 4 -1.98 15.36 8.35
N PRO A 5 -2.51 15.47 7.12
CA PRO A 5 -3.88 15.91 6.91
C PRO A 5 -4.87 15.09 7.73
N GLU A 6 -5.85 15.76 8.33
CA GLU A 6 -6.79 15.10 9.25
C GLU A 6 -7.57 13.95 8.59
N TRP A 7 -7.92 14.11 7.30
CA TRP A 7 -8.65 13.08 6.56
C TRP A 7 -7.87 11.75 6.44
N VAL A 8 -6.53 11.79 6.52
CA VAL A 8 -5.70 10.57 6.39
C VAL A 8 -5.97 9.60 7.52
N LYS A 9 -6.13 10.09 8.74
CA LYS A 9 -6.26 9.27 9.95
C LYS A 9 -7.47 8.34 9.94
N SER A 10 -8.51 8.67 9.17
CA SER A 10 -9.72 7.86 9.01
C SER A 10 -9.79 7.11 7.69
N THR A 11 -8.71 7.06 6.94
CA THR A 11 -8.69 6.44 5.62
C THR A 11 -8.40 4.95 5.71
N ILE A 12 -9.14 4.19 4.92
CA ILE A 12 -8.91 2.78 4.63
C ILE A 12 -8.64 2.69 3.13
N TRP A 13 -7.42 2.30 2.80
CA TRP A 13 -6.90 2.32 1.43
C TRP A 13 -7.21 1.03 0.68
N TYR A 14 -7.36 1.17 -0.62
CA TYR A 14 -7.40 0.07 -1.57
C TYR A 14 -6.35 0.31 -2.65
N GLN A 15 -5.41 -0.61 -2.80
CA GLN A 15 -4.35 -0.51 -3.80
C GLN A 15 -4.79 -1.14 -5.10
N ILE A 16 -4.67 -0.40 -6.19
CA ILE A 16 -4.98 -0.87 -7.55
C ILE A 16 -3.71 -0.93 -8.41
N PHE A 17 -3.51 -2.08 -9.03
CA PHE A 17 -2.56 -2.28 -10.13
C PHE A 17 -3.37 -2.20 -11.44
N PRO A 18 -3.33 -1.07 -12.17
CA PRO A 18 -4.34 -0.77 -13.18
C PRO A 18 -4.44 -1.78 -14.32
N GLU A 19 -3.31 -2.31 -14.79
CA GLU A 19 -3.27 -3.33 -15.86
C GLU A 19 -4.05 -4.62 -15.50
N ARG A 20 -4.24 -4.90 -14.21
CA ARG A 20 -4.77 -6.17 -13.71
C ARG A 20 -6.07 -6.05 -12.91
N PHE A 21 -6.64 -4.85 -12.83
CA PHE A 21 -7.84 -4.63 -12.03
C PHE A 21 -9.13 -4.86 -12.81
N ALA A 22 -9.36 -4.14 -13.90
CA ALA A 22 -10.54 -4.29 -14.74
C ALA A 22 -10.33 -3.71 -16.14
N ASN A 23 -10.75 -4.44 -17.16
CA ASN A 23 -10.79 -3.96 -18.53
C ASN A 23 -12.16 -3.34 -18.82
N GLY A 24 -12.25 -2.02 -18.79
CA GLY A 24 -13.51 -1.28 -19.02
C GLY A 24 -13.69 -0.82 -20.45
N ASN A 25 -12.62 -0.68 -21.22
CA ASN A 25 -12.65 -0.25 -22.62
C ASN A 25 -11.69 -1.09 -23.49
N PRO A 26 -12.15 -2.23 -24.03
CA PRO A 26 -11.29 -3.10 -24.84
C PRO A 26 -10.69 -2.44 -26.08
N ALA A 27 -11.24 -1.32 -26.55
CA ALA A 27 -10.68 -0.57 -27.67
C ALA A 27 -9.29 0.03 -27.35
N LEU A 28 -8.94 0.14 -26.08
CA LEU A 28 -7.63 0.64 -25.62
C LEU A 28 -6.59 -0.48 -25.43
N ASN A 29 -6.99 -1.74 -25.61
CA ASN A 29 -6.08 -2.86 -25.38
C ASN A 29 -4.80 -2.73 -26.22
N PRO A 30 -3.62 -2.93 -25.61
CA PRO A 30 -2.38 -3.08 -26.37
C PRO A 30 -2.45 -4.27 -27.33
N ASP A 31 -1.60 -4.21 -28.36
CA ASP A 31 -1.40 -5.39 -29.21
C ASP A 31 -0.94 -6.58 -28.35
N HIS A 32 -1.36 -7.78 -28.73
CA HIS A 32 -1.05 -9.02 -28.01
C HIS A 32 -1.67 -9.14 -26.61
N THR A 33 -2.69 -8.34 -26.28
CA THR A 33 -3.47 -8.52 -25.05
C THR A 33 -4.09 -9.93 -25.03
N VAL A 34 -3.88 -10.64 -23.91
CA VAL A 34 -4.47 -11.96 -23.69
C VAL A 34 -5.84 -11.83 -23.04
N GLU A 35 -6.63 -12.90 -23.12
CA GLU A 35 -7.92 -12.96 -22.43
C GLU A 35 -7.74 -12.78 -20.93
N TRP A 36 -8.66 -12.03 -20.30
CA TRP A 36 -8.63 -11.69 -18.88
C TRP A 36 -8.53 -12.93 -17.99
N GLY A 37 -7.43 -13.02 -17.22
CA GLY A 37 -7.21 -14.12 -16.30
C GLY A 37 -6.89 -15.49 -16.93
N SER A 38 -6.65 -15.56 -18.25
CA SER A 38 -6.50 -16.82 -18.99
C SER A 38 -5.20 -17.57 -18.72
N VAL A 39 -4.15 -16.86 -18.32
CA VAL A 39 -2.81 -17.41 -18.06
C VAL A 39 -2.24 -16.79 -16.76
N ASP A 40 -1.26 -17.48 -16.19
CA ASP A 40 -0.50 -16.89 -15.09
C ASP A 40 0.31 -15.68 -15.59
N PRO A 41 0.34 -14.58 -14.83
CA PRO A 41 0.98 -13.37 -15.28
C PRO A 41 2.50 -13.50 -15.33
N LYS A 42 3.07 -12.96 -16.41
CA LYS A 42 4.49 -12.63 -16.55
C LYS A 42 4.62 -11.11 -16.49
N HIS A 43 5.85 -10.61 -16.38
CA HIS A 43 6.09 -9.16 -16.37
C HIS A 43 5.57 -8.44 -17.62
N ASP A 44 5.58 -9.11 -18.76
CA ASP A 44 5.19 -8.60 -20.08
C ASP A 44 3.81 -9.05 -20.56
N THR A 45 3.03 -9.71 -19.71
CA THR A 45 1.67 -10.14 -20.06
C THR A 45 0.69 -9.00 -19.89
N PHE A 46 0.07 -8.53 -20.98
CA PHE A 46 -0.99 -7.53 -20.97
C PHE A 46 -2.36 -8.18 -20.98
N TYR A 47 -3.22 -7.74 -20.03
CA TYR A 47 -4.63 -8.19 -19.94
C TYR A 47 -5.61 -7.08 -20.26
N GLY A 48 -5.15 -5.84 -20.36
CA GLY A 48 -5.96 -4.72 -20.82
C GLY A 48 -6.73 -3.98 -19.73
N GLY A 49 -6.33 -4.08 -18.47
CA GLY A 49 -6.91 -3.23 -17.41
C GLY A 49 -6.72 -1.75 -17.72
N ASP A 50 -7.67 -0.91 -17.32
CA ASP A 50 -7.71 0.51 -17.61
C ASP A 50 -8.47 1.34 -16.55
N LEU A 51 -8.46 2.65 -16.69
CA LEU A 51 -9.14 3.57 -15.77
C LEU A 51 -10.67 3.50 -15.91
N GLU A 52 -11.18 3.24 -17.09
CA GLU A 52 -12.63 3.04 -17.29
C GLU A 52 -13.13 1.84 -16.48
N GLY A 53 -12.33 0.76 -16.44
CA GLY A 53 -12.63 -0.41 -15.61
C GLY A 53 -12.67 -0.08 -14.12
N VAL A 54 -11.80 0.80 -13.65
CA VAL A 54 -11.86 1.30 -12.27
C VAL A 54 -13.15 2.07 -12.01
N ILE A 55 -13.50 2.98 -12.90
CA ILE A 55 -14.74 3.78 -12.78
C ILE A 55 -15.96 2.86 -12.70
N GLN A 56 -16.04 1.87 -13.58
CA GLN A 56 -17.15 0.90 -13.63
C GLN A 56 -17.27 0.06 -12.34
N ASN A 57 -16.21 -0.05 -11.57
CA ASN A 57 -16.16 -0.90 -10.37
C ASN A 57 -15.97 -0.12 -9.06
N LEU A 58 -16.18 1.19 -9.06
CA LEU A 58 -16.17 1.99 -7.82
C LEU A 58 -17.22 1.55 -6.81
N ASP A 59 -18.35 0.99 -7.27
CA ASP A 59 -19.38 0.45 -6.39
C ASP A 59 -18.87 -0.75 -5.57
N HIS A 60 -17.99 -1.58 -6.12
CA HIS A 60 -17.35 -2.68 -5.39
C HIS A 60 -16.50 -2.13 -4.21
N LEU A 61 -15.72 -1.08 -4.46
CA LEU A 61 -14.91 -0.43 -3.43
C LEU A 61 -15.79 0.22 -2.36
N GLN A 62 -16.87 0.86 -2.77
CA GLN A 62 -17.83 1.49 -1.87
C GLN A 62 -18.54 0.45 -1.00
N GLU A 63 -18.95 -0.67 -1.57
CA GLU A 63 -19.56 -1.80 -0.84
C GLU A 63 -18.59 -2.36 0.20
N LEU A 64 -17.32 -2.55 -0.15
CA LEU A 64 -16.29 -3.01 0.77
C LEU A 64 -16.09 -2.02 1.93
N GLY A 65 -16.24 -0.73 1.67
CA GLY A 65 -16.15 0.33 2.67
C GLY A 65 -14.85 1.13 2.65
N VAL A 66 -13.98 0.91 1.68
CA VAL A 66 -12.75 1.71 1.53
C VAL A 66 -13.07 3.15 1.13
N ASN A 67 -12.26 4.09 1.56
CA ASN A 67 -12.44 5.51 1.28
C ASN A 67 -11.16 6.20 0.78
N GLY A 68 -10.19 5.43 0.32
CA GLY A 68 -9.01 5.91 -0.36
C GLY A 68 -8.52 4.89 -1.37
N ILE A 69 -8.02 5.37 -2.49
CA ILE A 69 -7.44 4.53 -3.55
C ILE A 69 -5.98 4.95 -3.76
N TYR A 70 -5.09 3.98 -3.67
CA TYR A 70 -3.70 4.10 -4.10
C TYR A 70 -3.54 3.42 -5.46
N PHE A 71 -3.19 4.19 -6.47
CA PHE A 71 -2.85 3.67 -7.79
C PHE A 71 -1.36 3.42 -7.93
N CYS A 72 -0.96 2.21 -8.35
CA CYS A 72 0.32 2.02 -9.00
C CYS A 72 0.40 2.92 -10.25
N PRO A 73 1.59 3.16 -10.83
CA PRO A 73 1.76 4.21 -11.84
C PRO A 73 0.76 4.16 -12.99
N ILE A 74 0.28 5.32 -13.42
CA ILE A 74 -0.68 5.46 -14.52
C ILE A 74 -0.16 6.30 -15.68
N PHE A 75 1.08 6.80 -15.59
CA PHE A 75 1.68 7.65 -16.62
C PHE A 75 2.22 6.82 -17.77
N LYS A 76 2.40 7.47 -18.92
CA LYS A 76 2.88 6.82 -20.14
C LYS A 76 4.16 6.04 -19.89
N SER A 77 4.12 4.75 -20.22
CA SER A 77 5.21 3.80 -20.01
C SER A 77 4.97 2.52 -20.83
N PRO A 78 6.01 1.86 -21.37
CA PRO A 78 5.83 0.69 -22.22
C PRO A 78 5.52 -0.60 -21.47
N SER A 79 5.82 -0.67 -20.16
CA SER A 79 5.64 -1.89 -19.35
C SER A 79 4.21 -2.07 -18.84
N THR A 80 3.94 -3.23 -18.27
CA THR A 80 2.68 -3.51 -17.57
C THR A 80 2.58 -2.76 -16.26
N HIS A 81 3.71 -2.60 -15.55
CA HIS A 81 3.77 -1.97 -14.21
C HIS A 81 3.91 -0.44 -14.25
N LYS A 82 4.39 0.13 -15.35
CA LYS A 82 4.54 1.57 -15.58
C LYS A 82 5.57 2.29 -14.69
N TYR A 83 6.48 1.56 -14.02
CA TYR A 83 7.57 2.17 -13.24
C TYR A 83 8.73 2.68 -14.11
N ASP A 84 8.72 2.40 -15.40
CA ASP A 84 9.65 2.91 -16.42
C ASP A 84 9.01 4.06 -17.21
N THR A 85 8.70 5.14 -16.52
CA THR A 85 7.94 6.29 -17.03
C THR A 85 8.65 6.99 -18.17
N THR A 86 7.91 7.27 -19.25
CA THR A 86 8.40 7.99 -20.43
C THR A 86 7.82 9.40 -20.57
N ASP A 87 6.65 9.65 -20.04
CA ASP A 87 6.03 10.98 -19.97
C ASP A 87 5.25 11.14 -18.68
N TYR A 88 5.71 12.01 -17.80
CA TYR A 88 5.14 12.25 -16.47
C TYR A 88 3.91 13.19 -16.49
N PHE A 89 3.57 13.76 -17.66
CA PHE A 89 2.43 14.67 -17.83
C PHE A 89 1.30 14.06 -18.66
N GLU A 90 1.41 12.78 -19.02
CA GLU A 90 0.40 12.06 -19.81
C GLU A 90 -0.04 10.78 -19.12
N ILE A 91 -1.34 10.50 -19.22
CA ILE A 91 -1.89 9.19 -18.88
C ILE A 91 -1.44 8.19 -19.96
N ASP A 92 -1.08 6.98 -19.54
CA ASP A 92 -0.76 5.93 -20.51
C ASP A 92 -1.96 5.67 -21.42
N PRO A 93 -1.77 5.66 -22.76
CA PRO A 93 -2.87 5.43 -23.69
C PRO A 93 -3.63 4.12 -23.49
N GLN A 94 -2.98 3.10 -22.94
CA GLN A 94 -3.63 1.83 -22.55
C GLN A 94 -4.68 2.04 -21.46
N PHE A 95 -4.47 3.01 -20.56
CA PHE A 95 -5.37 3.27 -19.45
C PHE A 95 -6.46 4.28 -19.77
N GLY A 96 -6.31 5.03 -20.83
CA GLY A 96 -7.23 6.07 -21.25
C GLY A 96 -6.53 7.40 -21.49
N ASP A 97 -7.22 8.47 -21.16
CA ASP A 97 -6.75 9.85 -21.33
C ASP A 97 -7.00 10.69 -20.08
N LYS A 98 -6.61 11.96 -20.13
CA LYS A 98 -6.83 12.91 -19.03
C LYS A 98 -8.31 13.14 -18.72
N ALA A 99 -9.18 13.09 -19.72
CA ALA A 99 -10.63 13.22 -19.52
C ALA A 99 -11.18 12.04 -18.71
N THR A 100 -10.73 10.83 -19.00
CA THR A 100 -11.09 9.61 -18.24
C THR A 100 -10.59 9.71 -16.80
N PHE A 101 -9.35 10.14 -16.59
CA PHE A 101 -8.80 10.31 -15.24
C PHE A 101 -9.54 11.39 -14.45
N ARG A 102 -9.87 12.50 -15.08
CA ARG A 102 -10.67 13.57 -14.44
C ARG A 102 -12.02 13.05 -13.98
N ARG A 103 -12.69 12.25 -14.80
CA ARG A 103 -13.97 11.61 -14.44
C ARG A 103 -13.78 10.63 -13.29
N LEU A 104 -12.72 9.83 -13.30
CA LEU A 104 -12.42 8.89 -12.22
C LEU A 104 -12.26 9.62 -10.88
N VAL A 105 -11.47 10.67 -10.83
CA VAL A 105 -11.25 11.46 -9.60
C VAL A 105 -12.57 12.06 -9.11
N LYS A 106 -13.35 12.63 -10.01
CA LYS A 106 -14.67 13.21 -9.68
C LYS A 106 -15.61 12.18 -9.10
N GLU A 107 -15.74 11.02 -9.74
CA GLU A 107 -16.64 9.96 -9.27
C GLU A 107 -16.18 9.32 -7.97
N ALA A 108 -14.86 9.17 -7.77
CA ALA A 108 -14.31 8.73 -6.50
C ALA A 108 -14.58 9.73 -5.37
N HIS A 109 -14.35 11.02 -5.62
CA HIS A 109 -14.63 12.08 -4.64
C HIS A 109 -16.12 12.17 -4.29
N GLN A 110 -17.02 11.97 -5.25
CA GLN A 110 -18.46 11.93 -5.00
C GLN A 110 -18.87 10.79 -4.06
N ARG A 111 -18.08 9.70 -4.02
CA ARG A 111 -18.26 8.59 -3.08
C ARG A 111 -17.46 8.75 -1.78
N GLY A 112 -16.84 9.90 -1.56
CA GLY A 112 -16.00 10.16 -0.39
C GLY A 112 -14.65 9.43 -0.40
N MET A 113 -14.17 9.01 -1.57
CA MET A 113 -12.89 8.33 -1.74
C MET A 113 -11.79 9.33 -2.14
N LYS A 114 -10.67 9.28 -1.44
CA LYS A 114 -9.45 10.01 -1.77
C LYS A 114 -8.63 9.25 -2.80
N ILE A 115 -7.81 9.96 -3.57
CA ILE A 115 -6.95 9.39 -4.61
C ILE A 115 -5.50 9.80 -4.38
N ILE A 116 -4.60 8.83 -4.29
CA ILE A 116 -3.15 9.06 -4.34
C ILE A 116 -2.54 8.34 -5.53
N LEU A 117 -1.56 8.98 -6.15
CA LEU A 117 -0.83 8.44 -7.30
C LEU A 117 0.59 8.06 -6.90
N ASP A 118 1.20 7.20 -7.69
CA ASP A 118 2.59 6.76 -7.56
C ASP A 118 3.53 7.73 -8.29
N ALA A 119 4.50 8.28 -7.57
CA ALA A 119 5.52 9.18 -8.10
C ALA A 119 6.85 8.44 -8.25
N VAL A 120 7.27 8.19 -9.49
CA VAL A 120 8.51 7.49 -9.81
C VAL A 120 9.56 8.51 -10.22
N PHE A 121 10.21 9.14 -9.23
CA PHE A 121 11.17 10.24 -9.44
C PHE A 121 12.62 9.84 -9.24
N ASN A 122 12.88 8.64 -8.71
CA ASN A 122 14.22 8.11 -8.59
C ASN A 122 14.86 7.81 -9.95
N HIS A 123 14.07 7.33 -10.91
CA HIS A 123 14.50 6.92 -12.24
C HIS A 123 13.41 7.21 -13.26
N CYS A 124 13.76 7.17 -14.52
CA CYS A 124 12.81 7.23 -15.65
C CYS A 124 12.89 5.95 -16.49
N GLY A 125 12.07 5.87 -17.52
CA GLY A 125 12.13 4.81 -18.51
C GLY A 125 13.13 5.09 -19.63
N TRP A 126 13.46 4.06 -20.41
CA TRP A 126 14.39 4.15 -21.55
C TRP A 126 13.94 5.17 -22.58
N GLU A 127 12.64 5.23 -22.87
CA GLU A 127 12.05 6.12 -23.87
C GLU A 127 11.78 7.54 -23.35
N PHE A 128 12.21 7.88 -22.12
CA PHE A 128 12.12 9.25 -21.62
C PHE A 128 12.90 10.19 -22.53
N PRO A 129 12.29 11.29 -23.06
CA PRO A 129 12.91 12.10 -24.12
C PRO A 129 14.29 12.64 -23.78
N GLN A 130 14.51 13.06 -22.55
CA GLN A 130 15.82 13.57 -22.10
C GLN A 130 16.89 12.47 -22.11
N TRP A 131 16.52 11.23 -21.75
CA TRP A 131 17.42 10.08 -21.84
C TRP A 131 17.73 9.72 -23.30
N GLN A 132 16.73 9.74 -24.17
CA GLN A 132 16.91 9.49 -25.60
C GLN A 132 17.84 10.56 -26.24
N ASN A 133 17.78 11.80 -25.76
CA ASN A 133 18.70 12.84 -26.18
C ASN A 133 20.14 12.52 -25.78
N VAL A 134 20.36 12.01 -24.55
CA VAL A 134 21.71 11.58 -24.10
C VAL A 134 22.20 10.42 -24.95
N LEU A 135 21.35 9.43 -25.25
CA LEU A 135 21.72 8.30 -26.11
C LEU A 135 22.15 8.76 -27.51
N LYS A 136 21.47 9.77 -28.06
CA LYS A 136 21.73 10.29 -29.40
C LYS A 136 22.98 11.17 -29.48
N TYR A 137 23.15 12.08 -28.53
CA TYR A 137 24.16 13.14 -28.59
C TYR A 137 25.37 12.90 -27.66
N GLY A 138 25.30 11.91 -26.78
CA GLY A 138 26.38 11.58 -25.87
C GLY A 138 26.85 12.77 -25.04
N GLU A 139 28.14 13.02 -25.02
CA GLU A 139 28.74 14.14 -24.29
C GLU A 139 28.23 15.52 -24.72
N GLN A 140 27.66 15.63 -25.92
CA GLN A 140 27.07 16.87 -26.47
C GLN A 140 25.64 17.11 -25.99
N SER A 141 25.01 16.13 -25.31
CA SER A 141 23.65 16.29 -24.82
C SER A 141 23.55 17.37 -23.76
N THR A 142 22.56 18.27 -23.90
CA THR A 142 22.22 19.25 -22.88
C THR A 142 21.58 18.62 -21.63
N TYR A 143 21.16 17.36 -21.71
CA TYR A 143 20.51 16.61 -20.63
C TYR A 143 21.45 15.61 -19.94
N LYS A 144 22.75 15.58 -20.27
CA LYS A 144 23.67 14.61 -19.65
C LYS A 144 23.71 14.70 -18.12
N ASP A 145 23.60 15.91 -17.57
CA ASP A 145 23.65 16.17 -16.14
C ASP A 145 22.30 15.93 -15.42
N TRP A 146 21.28 15.52 -16.17
CA TRP A 146 20.03 15.01 -15.61
C TRP A 146 20.15 13.62 -15.01
N PHE A 147 21.26 12.95 -15.33
CA PHE A 147 21.55 11.57 -14.93
C PHE A 147 22.92 11.49 -14.27
N HIS A 148 23.19 10.39 -13.59
CA HIS A 148 24.48 10.12 -12.99
C HIS A 148 25.34 9.30 -13.97
N ILE A 149 26.05 9.98 -14.86
CA ILE A 149 26.89 9.38 -15.89
C ILE A 149 28.36 9.52 -15.48
N ARG A 150 29.07 8.41 -15.44
CA ARG A 150 30.49 8.37 -15.07
C ARG A 150 31.43 8.59 -16.26
N LYS A 151 31.10 8.02 -17.39
CA LYS A 151 31.85 8.16 -18.65
C LYS A 151 31.02 7.71 -19.84
N PHE A 152 31.51 8.00 -21.04
CA PHE A 152 31.00 7.45 -22.30
C PHE A 152 32.01 6.44 -22.87
N PRO A 153 31.58 5.37 -23.56
CA PRO A 153 30.18 5.05 -23.87
C PRO A 153 29.38 4.71 -22.62
N LEU A 154 28.05 4.86 -22.70
CA LEU A 154 27.14 4.57 -21.57
C LEU A 154 27.12 3.10 -21.19
N ILE A 155 27.29 2.22 -22.18
CA ILE A 155 27.30 0.76 -22.00
C ILE A 155 28.60 0.24 -22.66
N GLU A 156 29.37 -0.54 -21.92
CA GLU A 156 30.57 -1.17 -22.48
C GLU A 156 30.17 -2.24 -23.53
N ASN A 157 31.03 -2.39 -24.53
CA ASN A 157 30.83 -3.44 -25.54
C ASN A 157 30.87 -4.82 -24.86
N ASP A 158 30.00 -5.73 -25.33
CA ASP A 158 29.86 -7.11 -24.82
C ASP A 158 29.37 -7.23 -23.37
N PHE A 159 28.72 -6.20 -22.85
CA PHE A 159 28.15 -6.21 -21.51
C PHE A 159 26.77 -6.88 -21.48
N ASP A 160 26.61 -7.88 -20.60
CA ASP A 160 25.31 -8.45 -20.26
C ASP A 160 24.86 -7.92 -18.89
N PRO A 161 23.81 -7.08 -18.83
CA PRO A 161 23.35 -6.47 -17.59
C PRO A 161 22.84 -7.49 -16.56
N LEU A 162 22.51 -8.70 -16.97
CA LEU A 162 22.02 -9.75 -16.08
C LEU A 162 23.18 -10.50 -15.38
N THR A 163 24.33 -10.57 -16.00
CA THR A 163 25.47 -11.37 -15.51
C THR A 163 26.65 -10.53 -15.06
N GLN A 164 26.69 -9.25 -15.41
CA GLN A 164 27.83 -8.36 -15.14
C GLN A 164 27.38 -7.03 -14.53
N PRO A 165 26.99 -7.00 -13.25
CA PRO A 165 26.67 -5.74 -12.58
C PRO A 165 27.94 -4.87 -12.57
N GLY A 166 27.91 -3.71 -13.21
CA GLY A 166 29.02 -2.76 -13.31
C GLY A 166 29.48 -2.40 -14.71
N GLY A 167 28.92 -3.01 -15.75
CA GLY A 167 29.20 -2.62 -17.14
C GLY A 167 28.41 -1.39 -17.62
N LEU A 168 27.49 -0.86 -16.81
CA LEU A 168 26.84 0.42 -17.07
C LEU A 168 27.74 1.56 -16.58
N ASN A 169 27.91 2.57 -17.39
CA ASN A 169 28.64 3.79 -17.04
C ASN A 169 27.70 4.91 -16.55
N TYR A 170 26.50 4.55 -16.14
CA TYR A 170 25.53 5.40 -15.48
C TYR A 170 24.79 4.63 -14.38
N ASP A 171 24.25 5.37 -13.42
CA ASP A 171 23.44 4.77 -12.36
C ASP A 171 22.04 4.45 -12.87
N ALA A 172 21.50 3.34 -12.42
CA ALA A 172 20.18 2.85 -12.77
C ALA A 172 19.49 2.21 -11.57
N PHE A 173 18.17 2.18 -11.58
CA PHE A 173 17.40 1.45 -10.58
C PHE A 173 17.68 -0.06 -10.69
N ALA A 174 18.07 -0.69 -9.59
CA ALA A 174 18.36 -2.12 -9.51
C ALA A 174 19.31 -2.64 -10.62
N PHE A 175 20.22 -1.80 -11.07
CA PHE A 175 21.14 -2.08 -12.18
C PHE A 175 20.44 -2.35 -13.53
N ALA A 176 19.17 -1.99 -13.66
CA ALA A 176 18.40 -2.17 -14.89
C ALA A 176 18.74 -1.06 -15.89
N GLN A 177 19.38 -1.41 -17.01
CA GLN A 177 19.80 -0.42 -18.02
C GLN A 177 18.65 0.44 -18.56
N ASN A 178 17.43 -0.08 -18.58
CA ASN A 178 16.24 0.61 -19.08
C ASN A 178 15.57 1.53 -18.05
N MET A 179 16.15 1.68 -16.87
CA MET A 179 15.66 2.54 -15.79
C MET A 179 16.77 3.48 -15.27
N PRO A 180 17.26 4.41 -16.11
CA PRO A 180 18.34 5.31 -15.70
C PRO A 180 17.93 6.21 -14.54
N LYS A 181 18.84 6.34 -13.56
CA LYS A 181 18.62 7.15 -12.36
C LYS A 181 18.67 8.62 -12.70
N LEU A 182 17.70 9.36 -12.19
CA LEU A 182 17.62 10.81 -12.30
C LEU A 182 18.51 11.50 -11.26
N ASN A 183 19.17 12.57 -11.66
CA ASN A 183 19.94 13.43 -10.77
C ASN A 183 19.03 14.48 -10.15
N THR A 184 18.43 14.17 -9.01
CA THR A 184 17.49 15.05 -8.30
C THR A 184 18.18 16.20 -7.54
N GLU A 185 19.49 16.34 -7.66
CA GLU A 185 20.24 17.53 -7.23
C GLU A 185 20.39 18.58 -8.33
N ASN A 186 20.16 18.19 -9.59
CA ASN A 186 20.21 19.12 -10.73
C ASN A 186 19.00 20.07 -10.69
N PRO A 187 19.22 21.41 -10.75
CA PRO A 187 18.12 22.39 -10.67
C PRO A 187 17.03 22.20 -11.72
N GLU A 188 17.38 21.85 -12.95
CA GLU A 188 16.40 21.61 -14.03
C GLU A 188 15.54 20.36 -13.73
N VAL A 189 16.15 19.32 -13.20
CA VAL A 189 15.48 18.08 -12.78
C VAL A 189 14.54 18.38 -11.61
N ILE A 190 15.01 19.15 -10.62
CA ILE A 190 14.19 19.58 -9.49
C ILE A 190 12.95 20.34 -10.01
N ASP A 191 13.13 21.36 -10.84
CA ASP A 191 12.03 22.15 -11.36
C ASP A 191 11.03 21.31 -12.15
N TYR A 192 11.52 20.37 -12.96
CA TYR A 192 10.67 19.47 -13.75
C TYR A 192 9.78 18.59 -12.85
N PHE A 193 10.36 17.92 -11.87
CA PHE A 193 9.61 16.98 -11.03
C PHE A 193 8.77 17.66 -9.94
N LEU A 194 9.16 18.83 -9.47
CA LEU A 194 8.28 19.66 -8.64
C LEU A 194 7.03 20.07 -9.42
N GLU A 195 7.17 20.42 -10.71
CA GLU A 195 6.01 20.74 -11.54
C GLU A 195 5.14 19.51 -11.82
N VAL A 196 5.71 18.33 -12.00
CA VAL A 196 4.93 17.07 -12.06
C VAL A 196 4.08 16.91 -10.81
N GLY A 197 4.68 17.10 -9.64
CA GLY A 197 3.98 17.00 -8.35
C GLY A 197 2.82 17.99 -8.21
N ARG A 198 3.04 19.25 -8.64
CA ARG A 198 2.01 20.30 -8.62
C ARG A 198 0.91 20.06 -9.65
N TYR A 199 1.29 19.64 -10.86
CA TYR A 199 0.42 19.53 -12.03
C TYR A 199 -0.80 18.63 -11.75
N TRP A 200 -0.58 17.41 -11.28
CA TRP A 200 -1.65 16.45 -11.05
C TRP A 200 -2.57 16.86 -9.91
N ILE A 201 -2.06 17.57 -8.92
CA ILE A 201 -2.88 18.16 -7.85
C ILE A 201 -3.71 19.32 -8.39
N ARG A 202 -3.08 20.25 -9.09
CA ARG A 202 -3.74 21.45 -9.62
C ARG A 202 -4.81 21.13 -10.67
N GLU A 203 -4.48 20.27 -11.63
CA GLU A 203 -5.35 19.98 -12.77
C GLU A 203 -6.40 18.92 -12.49
N PHE A 204 -6.14 17.98 -11.59
CA PHE A 204 -7.03 16.82 -11.36
C PHE A 204 -7.51 16.68 -9.92
N ASP A 205 -7.03 17.52 -9.02
CA ASP A 205 -7.42 17.51 -7.61
C ASP A 205 -7.15 16.16 -6.91
N ILE A 206 -6.03 15.51 -7.22
CA ILE A 206 -5.60 14.33 -6.46
C ILE A 206 -5.27 14.70 -5.03
N ASP A 207 -5.32 13.74 -4.11
CA ASP A 207 -5.25 13.97 -2.68
C ASP A 207 -3.86 13.67 -2.09
N GLY A 208 -2.99 13.08 -2.86
CA GLY A 208 -1.64 12.81 -2.39
C GLY A 208 -0.77 12.04 -3.37
N TRP A 209 0.46 11.80 -2.92
CA TRP A 209 1.49 11.07 -3.64
C TRP A 209 2.08 9.96 -2.79
N ARG A 210 2.23 8.79 -3.38
CA ARG A 210 3.12 7.73 -2.88
C ARG A 210 4.44 7.84 -3.63
N LEU A 211 5.53 7.93 -2.90
CA LEU A 211 6.86 8.24 -3.45
C LEU A 211 7.68 6.94 -3.55
N ASP A 212 7.81 6.45 -4.78
CA ASP A 212 8.53 5.22 -5.12
C ASP A 212 10.03 5.35 -4.82
N VAL A 213 10.64 4.29 -4.26
CA VAL A 213 12.09 4.22 -3.95
C VAL A 213 12.58 5.50 -3.27
N SER A 214 11.80 6.04 -2.36
CA SER A 214 12.03 7.38 -1.81
C SER A 214 13.29 7.52 -0.97
N ASN A 215 13.83 6.40 -0.46
CA ASN A 215 15.11 6.36 0.26
C ASN A 215 16.34 6.56 -0.64
N GLU A 216 16.21 6.42 -1.95
CA GLU A 216 17.30 6.63 -2.92
C GLU A 216 17.30 8.04 -3.54
N VAL A 217 16.32 8.86 -3.20
CA VAL A 217 16.24 10.27 -3.59
C VAL A 217 16.70 11.14 -2.42
N ASP A 218 17.42 12.23 -2.71
CA ASP A 218 18.01 13.07 -1.67
C ASP A 218 16.95 13.78 -0.81
N HIS A 219 17.28 14.01 0.45
CA HIS A 219 16.39 14.66 1.40
C HIS A 219 16.02 16.10 1.01
N THR A 220 16.94 16.82 0.38
CA THR A 220 16.69 18.18 -0.08
C THR A 220 15.59 18.23 -1.10
N PHE A 221 15.60 17.31 -2.07
CA PHE A 221 14.52 17.19 -3.05
C PHE A 221 13.15 16.98 -2.37
N TRP A 222 13.07 16.09 -1.39
CA TRP A 222 11.81 15.82 -0.69
C TRP A 222 11.30 17.01 0.12
N ARG A 223 12.19 17.80 0.70
CA ARG A 223 11.80 19.06 1.37
C ARG A 223 11.21 20.05 0.40
N LEU A 224 11.84 20.22 -0.75
CA LEU A 224 11.33 21.09 -1.82
C LEU A 224 9.99 20.55 -2.38
N PHE A 225 9.89 19.24 -2.57
CA PHE A 225 8.67 18.58 -3.04
C PHE A 225 7.50 18.82 -2.09
N ARG A 226 7.70 18.60 -0.80
CA ARG A 226 6.68 18.87 0.21
C ARG A 226 6.17 20.31 0.16
N ASN A 227 7.06 21.27 0.11
CA ASN A 227 6.69 22.69 0.01
C ASN A 227 5.90 22.95 -1.28
N ALA A 228 6.39 22.48 -2.41
CA ALA A 228 5.78 22.70 -3.71
C ALA A 228 4.33 22.16 -3.79
N VAL A 229 4.11 20.93 -3.35
CA VAL A 229 2.76 20.33 -3.43
C VAL A 229 1.79 20.94 -2.41
N ARG A 230 2.27 21.33 -1.24
CA ARG A 230 1.45 21.98 -0.20
C ARG A 230 1.08 23.42 -0.50
N GLU A 231 1.85 24.11 -1.33
CA GLU A 231 1.47 25.43 -1.87
C GLU A 231 0.22 25.33 -2.76
N VAL A 232 0.06 24.22 -3.49
CA VAL A 232 -1.10 23.99 -4.36
C VAL A 232 -2.31 23.50 -3.56
N LYS A 233 -2.09 22.55 -2.63
CA LYS A 233 -3.14 21.95 -1.80
C LYS A 233 -2.60 21.63 -0.40
N LYS A 234 -3.10 22.32 0.61
CA LYS A 234 -2.54 22.25 1.97
C LYS A 234 -2.70 20.87 2.63
N ASP A 235 -3.73 20.14 2.28
CA ASP A 235 -4.08 18.84 2.88
C ASP A 235 -3.69 17.64 2.00
N VAL A 236 -2.65 17.78 1.22
CA VAL A 236 -2.05 16.69 0.42
C VAL A 236 -1.34 15.71 1.33
N TYR A 237 -1.60 14.41 1.13
CA TYR A 237 -0.89 13.34 1.80
C TYR A 237 0.39 12.98 1.05
N ILE A 238 1.51 12.93 1.77
CA ILE A 238 2.83 12.57 1.24
C ILE A 238 3.30 11.30 1.92
N LEU A 239 3.24 10.20 1.18
CA LEU A 239 3.57 8.85 1.62
C LEU A 239 4.86 8.37 0.97
N GLY A 240 5.88 8.05 1.76
CA GLY A 240 7.15 7.52 1.26
C GLY A 240 7.19 6.00 1.26
N GLU A 241 7.81 5.43 0.24
CA GLU A 241 8.21 4.02 0.27
C GLU A 241 9.62 3.92 0.82
N VAL A 242 9.74 3.45 2.06
CA VAL A 242 11.00 3.10 2.72
C VAL A 242 10.77 1.81 3.48
N TRP A 243 11.56 0.78 3.22
CA TRP A 243 11.38 -0.57 3.77
C TRP A 243 12.06 -0.78 5.13
N HIS A 244 12.93 0.13 5.52
CA HIS A 244 13.72 0.08 6.75
C HIS A 244 13.36 1.25 7.69
N ASP A 245 14.17 1.51 8.71
CA ASP A 245 14.00 2.65 9.60
C ASP A 245 13.87 3.95 8.81
N SER A 246 12.75 4.62 8.99
CA SER A 246 12.35 5.78 8.21
C SER A 246 12.38 7.10 8.99
N GLN A 247 12.90 7.08 10.20
CA GLN A 247 12.92 8.25 11.07
C GLN A 247 13.50 9.53 10.40
N PRO A 248 14.58 9.45 9.58
CA PRO A 248 15.13 10.64 8.92
C PRO A 248 14.16 11.38 7.99
N TRP A 249 13.15 10.72 7.46
CA TRP A 249 12.15 11.30 6.55
C TRP A 249 10.89 11.80 7.24
N LEU A 250 10.73 11.52 8.56
CA LEU A 250 9.49 11.70 9.30
C LEU A 250 9.56 12.82 10.36
N ASN A 251 10.41 13.80 10.13
CA ASN A 251 10.61 14.93 11.04
C ASN A 251 9.69 16.14 10.74
N GLY A 252 8.72 15.98 9.84
CA GLY A 252 7.74 17.01 9.52
C GLY A 252 8.09 17.89 8.31
N ASP A 253 9.22 17.68 7.69
CA ASP A 253 9.72 18.46 6.55
C ASP A 253 9.78 17.68 5.23
N GLN A 254 9.52 16.38 5.27
CA GLN A 254 9.55 15.49 4.09
C GLN A 254 8.24 14.71 3.94
N PHE A 255 8.12 13.54 4.57
CA PHE A 255 6.92 12.72 4.45
C PHE A 255 5.98 12.90 5.63
N ASP A 256 4.67 12.72 5.38
CA ASP A 256 3.67 12.59 6.43
C ASP A 256 3.74 11.22 7.10
N ALA A 257 4.04 10.21 6.32
CA ALA A 257 4.13 8.81 6.75
C ALA A 257 4.93 7.97 5.74
N VAL A 258 5.18 6.75 6.13
CA VAL A 258 5.77 5.71 5.25
C VAL A 258 4.87 4.49 5.18
N MET A 259 5.09 3.67 4.15
CA MET A 259 4.52 2.33 4.06
C MET A 259 5.10 1.49 5.20
N ASN A 260 4.21 1.01 6.08
CA ASN A 260 4.61 0.41 7.36
C ASN A 260 4.90 -1.08 7.23
N TYR A 261 5.96 -1.43 6.52
CA TYR A 261 6.40 -2.82 6.38
C TYR A 261 6.75 -3.49 7.71
N PRO A 262 7.36 -2.79 8.70
CA PRO A 262 7.63 -3.42 10.01
C PRO A 262 6.37 -3.93 10.71
N LEU A 263 5.26 -3.20 10.64
CA LEU A 263 3.97 -3.65 11.20
C LEU A 263 3.43 -4.87 10.44
N GLY A 264 3.42 -4.79 9.11
CA GLY A 264 2.98 -5.90 8.25
C GLY A 264 3.79 -7.16 8.48
N ASP A 265 5.10 -7.03 8.54
CA ASP A 265 6.02 -8.15 8.80
C ASP A 265 5.79 -8.78 10.18
N ALA A 266 5.55 -7.98 11.21
CA ALA A 266 5.23 -8.49 12.54
C ALA A 266 3.95 -9.34 12.53
N ILE A 267 2.89 -8.86 11.86
CA ILE A 267 1.63 -9.60 11.74
C ILE A 267 1.84 -10.90 10.92
N LEU A 268 2.53 -10.83 9.80
CA LEU A 268 2.80 -12.02 8.97
C LEU A 268 3.66 -13.05 9.68
N ASN A 269 4.69 -12.61 10.39
CA ASN A 269 5.56 -13.50 11.14
C ASN A 269 4.84 -14.19 12.29
N TYR A 270 3.88 -13.51 12.91
CA TYR A 270 3.10 -14.07 14.01
C TYR A 270 1.97 -14.99 13.52
N VAL A 271 1.09 -14.46 12.66
CA VAL A 271 -0.14 -15.16 12.24
C VAL A 271 0.09 -16.11 11.08
N ALA A 272 0.73 -15.61 10.01
CA ALA A 272 0.83 -16.37 8.76
C ALA A 272 1.91 -17.46 8.81
N GLN A 273 3.08 -17.14 9.34
CA GLN A 273 4.27 -17.98 9.25
C GLN A 273 4.68 -18.62 10.59
N ASN A 274 4.09 -18.23 11.72
CA ASN A 274 4.42 -18.72 13.06
C ASN A 274 5.93 -18.66 13.38
N LYS A 275 6.62 -17.62 12.89
CA LYS A 275 8.06 -17.41 13.11
C LYS A 275 8.37 -16.76 14.46
N ILE A 276 7.39 -16.08 15.04
CA ILE A 276 7.48 -15.44 16.35
C ILE A 276 6.31 -15.86 17.23
N ASN A 277 6.53 -15.88 18.53
CA ASN A 277 5.49 -16.16 19.52
C ASN A 277 4.74 -14.88 19.93
N SER A 278 3.75 -15.02 20.82
CA SER A 278 2.91 -13.91 21.28
C SER A 278 3.72 -12.80 21.96
N SER A 279 4.65 -13.17 22.85
CA SER A 279 5.52 -12.19 23.54
C SER A 279 6.42 -11.44 22.55
N GLN A 280 6.98 -12.12 21.56
CA GLN A 280 7.81 -11.51 20.53
C GLN A 280 6.99 -10.57 19.63
N PHE A 281 5.74 -10.93 19.33
CA PHE A 281 4.81 -10.07 18.59
C PHE A 281 4.53 -8.77 19.36
N VAL A 282 4.27 -8.84 20.67
CA VAL A 282 4.08 -7.68 21.53
C VAL A 282 5.29 -6.75 21.45
N VAL A 283 6.50 -7.29 21.58
CA VAL A 283 7.75 -6.52 21.46
C VAL A 283 7.85 -5.86 20.11
N ALA A 284 7.55 -6.58 19.02
CA ALA A 284 7.62 -6.05 17.66
C ALA A 284 6.64 -4.88 17.43
N ILE A 285 5.40 -4.99 17.92
CA ILE A 285 4.40 -3.91 17.81
C ILE A 285 4.80 -2.71 18.67
N ASN A 286 5.25 -2.93 19.89
CA ASN A 286 5.72 -1.85 20.76
C ASN A 286 6.88 -1.09 20.13
N LYS A 287 7.81 -1.81 19.48
CA LYS A 287 8.90 -1.18 18.74
C LYS A 287 8.39 -0.28 17.62
N VAL A 288 7.48 -0.76 16.79
CA VAL A 288 6.86 0.03 15.70
C VAL A 288 6.24 1.31 16.25
N LEU A 289 5.49 1.21 17.36
CA LEU A 289 4.80 2.36 17.97
C LEU A 289 5.75 3.36 18.63
N THR A 290 6.94 2.96 19.05
CA THR A 290 7.93 3.80 19.72
C THR A 290 9.01 4.37 18.80
N ASP A 291 9.21 3.79 17.61
CA ASP A 291 10.21 4.26 16.66
C ASP A 291 9.85 5.65 16.06
N TYR A 292 8.55 5.97 15.97
CA TYR A 292 8.07 7.22 15.39
C TYR A 292 7.13 7.95 16.36
N ALA A 293 6.96 9.26 16.14
CA ALA A 293 6.02 10.06 16.90
C ALA A 293 4.57 9.57 16.69
N LYS A 294 3.73 9.77 17.71
CA LYS A 294 2.31 9.34 17.71
C LYS A 294 1.55 9.78 16.46
N ASN A 295 1.68 11.04 16.07
CA ASN A 295 1.02 11.61 14.90
C ASN A 295 1.48 10.97 13.58
N VAL A 296 2.72 10.49 13.50
CA VAL A 296 3.24 9.74 12.35
C VAL A 296 2.63 8.34 12.33
N ASN A 297 2.58 7.66 13.47
CA ASN A 297 1.96 6.33 13.58
C ASN A 297 0.47 6.36 13.20
N GLU A 298 -0.24 7.40 13.55
CA GLU A 298 -1.67 7.58 13.23
C GLU A 298 -1.93 7.77 11.72
N ALA A 299 -0.93 8.22 10.97
CA ALA A 299 -1.00 8.43 9.52
C ALA A 299 -0.26 7.35 8.72
N ALA A 300 0.39 6.39 9.37
CA ALA A 300 1.16 5.33 8.72
C ALA A 300 0.29 4.50 7.78
N PHE A 301 0.86 4.09 6.65
CA PHE A 301 0.18 3.26 5.66
C PHE A 301 0.50 1.79 5.95
N ASN A 302 -0.45 1.09 6.56
CA ASN A 302 -0.29 -0.27 7.04
C ASN A 302 -0.74 -1.28 5.99
N LEU A 303 0.08 -2.28 5.70
CA LEU A 303 -0.21 -3.26 4.66
C LEU A 303 0.29 -4.66 5.04
N LEU A 304 -0.37 -5.68 4.48
CA LEU A 304 0.02 -7.09 4.63
C LEU A 304 0.58 -7.68 3.33
N ASP A 305 0.20 -7.10 2.21
CA ASP A 305 0.64 -7.48 0.87
C ASP A 305 0.60 -6.28 -0.08
N SER A 306 1.25 -6.43 -1.22
CA SER A 306 1.30 -5.42 -2.28
C SER A 306 1.72 -6.06 -3.60
N HIS A 307 1.86 -5.24 -4.64
CA HIS A 307 2.39 -5.66 -5.93
C HIS A 307 3.87 -6.11 -5.90
N ASP A 308 4.57 -5.86 -4.80
CA ASP A 308 5.98 -6.23 -4.58
C ASP A 308 6.18 -7.45 -3.69
N THR A 309 5.10 -7.99 -3.13
CA THR A 309 5.15 -9.09 -2.17
C THR A 309 4.23 -10.23 -2.59
N GLN A 310 4.42 -11.40 -2.00
CA GLN A 310 3.43 -12.46 -2.09
C GLN A 310 2.09 -12.00 -1.49
N ARG A 311 0.98 -12.48 -2.05
CA ARG A 311 -0.34 -12.19 -1.50
C ARG A 311 -0.56 -12.85 -0.15
N LEU A 312 -1.34 -12.21 0.70
CA LEU A 312 -1.60 -12.65 2.06
C LEU A 312 -2.06 -14.11 2.14
N LEU A 313 -3.03 -14.52 1.32
CA LEU A 313 -3.55 -15.89 1.34
C LEU A 313 -2.45 -16.91 1.03
N THR A 314 -1.56 -16.60 0.10
CA THR A 314 -0.40 -17.45 -0.23
C THR A 314 0.58 -17.53 0.94
N VAL A 315 0.90 -16.41 1.57
CA VAL A 315 1.78 -16.40 2.76
C VAL A 315 1.18 -17.21 3.91
N CYS A 316 -0.14 -17.22 4.01
CA CYS A 316 -0.89 -18.03 4.99
C CYS A 316 -1.01 -19.52 4.59
N GLY A 317 -0.35 -19.95 3.51
CA GLY A 317 -0.45 -21.33 3.01
C GLY A 317 -1.85 -21.72 2.53
N GLY A 318 -2.63 -20.76 2.05
CA GLY A 318 -4.02 -20.97 1.65
C GLY A 318 -5.01 -21.05 2.83
N ASN A 319 -4.56 -20.82 4.05
CA ASN A 319 -5.42 -20.86 5.23
C ASN A 319 -6.19 -19.55 5.38
N LYS A 320 -7.44 -19.56 4.96
CA LYS A 320 -8.36 -18.44 4.99
C LYS A 320 -8.56 -17.86 6.39
N LYS A 321 -8.65 -18.71 7.42
CA LYS A 321 -8.83 -18.24 8.80
C LYS A 321 -7.63 -17.42 9.28
N LYS A 322 -6.41 -17.83 8.94
CA LYS A 322 -5.20 -17.04 9.22
C LYS A 322 -5.23 -15.70 8.50
N ALA A 323 -5.62 -15.67 7.24
CA ALA A 323 -5.71 -14.43 6.47
C ALA A 323 -6.71 -13.45 7.13
N LEU A 324 -7.87 -13.92 7.54
CA LEU A 324 -8.87 -13.11 8.25
C LEU A 324 -8.39 -12.66 9.63
N LEU A 325 -7.63 -13.48 10.34
CA LEU A 325 -7.02 -13.12 11.61
C LEU A 325 -5.96 -12.02 11.44
N ALA A 326 -5.15 -12.11 10.38
CA ALA A 326 -4.17 -11.09 10.04
C ALA A 326 -4.85 -9.74 9.73
N TYR A 327 -5.94 -9.74 8.98
CA TYR A 327 -6.74 -8.53 8.75
C TYR A 327 -7.37 -7.98 10.03
N THR A 328 -7.79 -8.84 10.95
CA THR A 328 -8.32 -8.40 12.24
C THR A 328 -7.26 -7.64 13.03
N LEU A 329 -6.03 -8.14 13.06
CA LEU A 329 -4.91 -7.42 13.66
C LEU A 329 -4.62 -6.09 12.95
N LEU A 330 -4.56 -6.09 11.62
CA LEU A 330 -4.31 -4.87 10.84
C LEU A 330 -5.37 -3.79 11.13
N MET A 331 -6.65 -4.17 11.19
CA MET A 331 -7.78 -3.26 11.37
C MET A 331 -7.92 -2.74 12.81
N THR A 332 -7.23 -3.34 13.76
CA THR A 332 -7.26 -2.96 15.17
C THR A 332 -5.97 -2.26 15.63
N GLN A 333 -5.08 -1.92 14.70
CA GLN A 333 -3.87 -1.15 14.98
C GLN A 333 -4.02 0.32 14.55
N ALA A 334 -3.21 1.19 15.18
CA ALA A 334 -3.10 2.58 14.76
C ALA A 334 -2.52 2.69 13.35
N GLY A 335 -2.93 3.70 12.61
CA GLY A 335 -2.51 3.97 11.25
C GLY A 335 -3.66 3.87 10.26
N THR A 336 -3.33 3.75 8.98
CA THR A 336 -4.31 3.67 7.90
C THR A 336 -4.09 2.36 7.12
N PRO A 337 -4.99 1.39 7.28
CA PRO A 337 -4.82 0.08 6.65
C PRO A 337 -5.05 0.13 5.16
N CYS A 338 -4.33 -0.70 4.42
CA CYS A 338 -4.49 -0.88 2.98
C CYS A 338 -4.84 -2.32 2.64
N ILE A 339 -5.75 -2.48 1.71
CA ILE A 339 -6.11 -3.75 1.09
C ILE A 339 -5.55 -3.73 -0.33
N TYR A 340 -4.74 -4.72 -0.67
CA TYR A 340 -4.29 -4.94 -2.04
C TYR A 340 -5.42 -5.54 -2.87
N TYR A 341 -5.70 -4.99 -4.07
CA TYR A 341 -6.83 -5.45 -4.89
C TYR A 341 -6.87 -6.98 -5.02
N GLY A 342 -8.04 -7.54 -4.86
CA GLY A 342 -8.27 -8.98 -4.96
C GLY A 342 -8.06 -9.76 -3.66
N SER A 343 -7.30 -9.26 -2.70
CA SER A 343 -7.10 -9.94 -1.42
C SER A 343 -8.40 -10.04 -0.61
N GLU A 344 -9.34 -9.09 -0.80
CA GLU A 344 -10.67 -9.12 -0.18
C GLU A 344 -11.55 -10.26 -0.67
N ILE A 345 -11.28 -10.81 -1.85
CA ILE A 345 -12.08 -11.90 -2.44
C ILE A 345 -11.31 -13.22 -2.52
N GLY A 346 -10.20 -13.33 -1.78
CA GLY A 346 -9.42 -14.55 -1.68
C GLY A 346 -8.46 -14.80 -2.83
N LEU A 347 -8.08 -13.76 -3.59
CA LEU A 347 -7.09 -13.90 -4.64
C LEU A 347 -5.73 -14.24 -4.03
N ASP A 348 -5.12 -15.32 -4.49
CA ASP A 348 -3.77 -15.76 -4.13
C ASP A 348 -2.73 -15.32 -5.16
N GLY A 349 -1.49 -15.52 -4.86
CA GLY A 349 -0.38 -15.28 -5.78
C GLY A 349 0.96 -15.28 -5.04
N GLY A 350 1.95 -15.88 -5.68
CA GLY A 350 3.33 -15.95 -5.19
C GLY A 350 4.08 -14.63 -5.40
N ALA A 351 5.40 -14.72 -5.41
CA ALA A 351 6.26 -13.58 -5.67
C ALA A 351 5.97 -12.90 -7.02
N ASP A 352 6.30 -11.62 -7.14
CA ASP A 352 6.22 -10.87 -8.40
C ASP A 352 6.82 -11.69 -9.57
N PRO A 353 6.11 -11.88 -10.70
CA PRO A 353 4.85 -11.24 -11.10
C PRO A 353 3.56 -11.98 -10.69
N LEU A 354 3.64 -13.13 -10.04
CA LEU A 354 2.48 -13.95 -9.70
C LEU A 354 1.50 -13.29 -8.72
N CYS A 355 1.96 -12.32 -7.91
CA CYS A 355 1.11 -11.50 -7.06
C CYS A 355 0.26 -10.47 -7.84
N ARG A 356 0.46 -10.35 -9.16
CA ARG A 356 -0.20 -9.38 -10.04
C ARG A 356 -1.20 -10.04 -10.98
N LYS A 357 -1.91 -11.05 -10.49
CA LYS A 357 -3.01 -11.70 -11.22
C LYS A 357 -4.16 -10.74 -11.48
N CYS A 358 -4.96 -11.02 -12.48
CA CYS A 358 -6.20 -10.31 -12.76
C CYS A 358 -7.18 -10.43 -11.61
N MET A 359 -7.86 -9.33 -11.29
CA MET A 359 -9.02 -9.34 -10.40
C MET A 359 -10.11 -10.27 -10.96
N ILE A 360 -10.81 -10.95 -10.08
CA ILE A 360 -11.92 -11.83 -10.42
C ILE A 360 -13.21 -11.08 -10.20
N TRP A 361 -13.96 -10.83 -11.29
CA TRP A 361 -15.22 -10.07 -11.24
C TRP A 361 -16.48 -10.95 -11.23
N ASP A 362 -16.36 -12.21 -11.62
CA ASP A 362 -17.42 -13.18 -11.43
C ASP A 362 -17.64 -13.44 -9.94
N LYS A 363 -18.79 -13.01 -9.43
CA LYS A 363 -19.11 -13.11 -8.00
C LYS A 363 -19.16 -14.55 -7.50
N ASP A 364 -19.53 -15.50 -8.35
CA ASP A 364 -19.57 -16.91 -7.99
C ASP A 364 -18.17 -17.51 -7.80
N SER A 365 -17.15 -16.88 -8.39
CA SER A 365 -15.76 -17.26 -8.26
C SER A 365 -15.01 -16.48 -7.18
N GLN A 366 -15.65 -15.49 -6.54
CA GLN A 366 -15.09 -14.73 -5.43
C GLN A 366 -15.34 -15.43 -4.09
N ASP A 367 -14.38 -15.33 -3.16
CA ASP A 367 -14.62 -15.71 -1.77
C ASP A 367 -15.43 -14.62 -1.05
N ARG A 368 -16.76 -14.76 -1.10
CA ARG A 368 -17.67 -13.77 -0.52
C ARG A 368 -17.67 -13.78 1.01
N GLU A 369 -17.30 -14.88 1.64
CA GLU A 369 -17.14 -14.95 3.11
C GLU A 369 -15.98 -14.07 3.56
N MET A 370 -14.84 -14.11 2.87
CA MET A 370 -13.72 -13.21 3.14
C MET A 370 -14.11 -11.75 2.92
N PHE A 371 -14.78 -11.46 1.80
CA PHE A 371 -15.27 -10.12 1.49
C PHE A 371 -16.17 -9.57 2.61
N ASP A 372 -17.15 -10.35 3.02
CA ASP A 372 -18.13 -9.93 4.04
C ASP A 372 -17.47 -9.72 5.40
N TYR A 373 -16.53 -10.59 5.78
CA TYR A 373 -15.79 -10.44 7.02
C TYR A 373 -14.93 -9.17 7.02
N LEU A 374 -14.22 -8.91 5.93
CA LEU A 374 -13.39 -7.72 5.80
C LEU A 374 -14.23 -6.44 5.75
N LYS A 375 -15.35 -6.47 5.03
CA LYS A 375 -16.36 -5.38 5.02
C LYS A 375 -16.83 -5.06 6.44
N GLN A 376 -17.09 -6.07 7.25
CA GLN A 376 -17.51 -5.91 8.64
C GLN A 376 -16.39 -5.32 9.51
N LEU A 377 -15.15 -5.78 9.38
CA LEU A 377 -14.00 -5.20 10.06
C LEU A 377 -13.83 -3.72 9.74
N ILE A 378 -13.95 -3.36 8.48
CA ILE A 378 -13.88 -1.97 8.02
C ILE A 378 -15.00 -1.14 8.66
N HIS A 379 -16.23 -1.66 8.67
CA HIS A 379 -17.35 -1.00 9.31
C HIS A 379 -17.10 -0.77 10.81
N LEU A 380 -16.61 -1.77 11.53
CA LEU A 380 -16.28 -1.66 12.95
C LEU A 380 -15.19 -0.61 13.20
N ARG A 381 -14.13 -0.61 12.38
CA ARG A 381 -13.06 0.38 12.50
C ARG A 381 -13.55 1.81 12.31
N LYS A 382 -14.47 2.03 11.37
CA LYS A 382 -15.10 3.34 11.14
C LYS A 382 -16.03 3.76 12.27
N THR A 383 -16.77 2.80 12.82
CA THR A 383 -17.75 3.04 13.88
C THR A 383 -17.10 3.30 15.23
N TYR A 384 -16.10 2.48 15.58
CA TYR A 384 -15.43 2.53 16.88
C TYR A 384 -14.02 3.09 16.74
N LYS A 385 -13.87 4.38 17.00
CA LYS A 385 -12.62 5.11 16.81
C LYS A 385 -11.47 4.60 17.69
N ALA A 386 -11.79 3.97 18.83
CA ALA A 386 -10.80 3.33 19.69
C ALA A 386 -9.96 2.29 18.92
N LEU A 387 -10.53 1.60 17.92
CA LEU A 387 -9.81 0.60 17.13
C LEU A 387 -8.63 1.17 16.33
N SER A 388 -8.72 2.42 15.90
CA SER A 388 -7.64 3.13 15.19
C SER A 388 -6.76 4.00 16.09
N SER A 389 -7.02 4.04 17.38
CA SER A 389 -6.25 4.83 18.35
C SER A 389 -4.83 4.28 18.55
N SER A 390 -3.89 5.18 18.87
CA SER A 390 -2.55 4.79 19.33
C SER A 390 -2.53 4.28 20.77
N GLU A 391 -3.61 4.43 21.52
CA GLU A 391 -3.72 3.94 22.89
C GLU A 391 -3.98 2.43 22.88
N LEU A 392 -2.93 1.68 23.20
CA LEU A 392 -2.90 0.24 23.22
C LEU A 392 -2.33 -0.24 24.55
N GLU A 393 -3.05 -1.14 25.22
CA GLU A 393 -2.59 -1.81 26.43
C GLU A 393 -2.65 -3.33 26.22
N TRP A 394 -1.52 -3.99 26.39
CA TRP A 394 -1.47 -5.45 26.38
C TRP A 394 -1.94 -6.00 27.71
N ILE A 395 -3.02 -6.79 27.69
CA ILE A 395 -3.59 -7.40 28.90
C ILE A 395 -2.92 -8.76 29.15
N GLN A 396 -2.78 -9.55 28.09
CA GLN A 396 -2.18 -10.87 28.19
C GLN A 396 -1.56 -11.30 26.85
N ALA A 397 -0.39 -11.92 26.91
CA ALA A 397 0.27 -12.58 25.80
C ALA A 397 0.68 -13.99 26.25
N SER A 398 0.06 -15.02 25.69
CA SER A 398 0.37 -16.39 26.02
C SER A 398 1.21 -17.03 24.92
N ASP A 399 2.43 -17.45 25.26
CA ASP A 399 3.30 -18.16 24.33
C ASP A 399 2.91 -19.62 24.18
N THR A 400 2.49 -20.26 25.26
CA THR A 400 2.05 -21.66 25.24
C THR A 400 0.71 -21.87 24.57
N GLY A 401 -0.23 -20.92 24.76
CA GLY A 401 -1.57 -20.94 24.14
C GLY A 401 -1.63 -20.24 22.79
N SER A 402 -0.60 -19.49 22.42
CA SER A 402 -0.58 -18.65 21.20
C SER A 402 -1.79 -17.72 21.09
N TYR A 403 -2.09 -16.99 22.15
CA TYR A 403 -3.17 -16.00 22.13
C TYR A 403 -2.76 -14.67 22.73
N LEU A 404 -3.55 -13.65 22.39
CA LEU A 404 -3.39 -12.26 22.85
C LEU A 404 -4.70 -11.72 23.38
N ILE A 405 -4.61 -10.87 24.41
CA ILE A 405 -5.68 -9.99 24.82
C ILE A 405 -5.09 -8.58 24.90
N PHE A 406 -5.71 -7.64 24.23
CA PHE A 406 -5.31 -6.24 24.31
C PHE A 406 -6.51 -5.31 24.36
N LYS A 407 -6.29 -4.12 24.92
CA LYS A 407 -7.26 -3.04 25.05
C LYS A 407 -6.91 -1.92 24.11
N LYS A 408 -7.90 -1.43 23.38
CA LYS A 408 -7.84 -0.20 22.59
C LYS A 408 -8.72 0.84 23.25
N GLN A 409 -8.24 2.06 23.34
CA GLN A 409 -8.99 3.13 24.00
C GLN A 409 -8.87 4.45 23.23
N LEU A 410 -9.95 5.18 23.18
CA LEU A 410 -9.98 6.58 22.77
C LEU A 410 -11.00 7.31 23.66
N ASN A 411 -10.54 8.21 24.50
CA ASN A 411 -11.37 8.86 25.53
C ASN A 411 -12.11 7.79 26.38
N ASP A 412 -13.43 7.85 26.42
CA ASP A 412 -14.25 6.91 27.20
C ASP A 412 -14.60 5.63 26.43
N GLU A 413 -14.26 5.54 25.13
CA GLU A 413 -14.50 4.33 24.35
C GLU A 413 -13.39 3.32 24.57
N ILE A 414 -13.77 2.16 25.11
CA ILE A 414 -12.85 1.06 25.42
C ILE A 414 -13.31 -0.20 24.68
N ILE A 415 -12.39 -0.83 23.96
CA ILE A 415 -12.64 -2.09 23.24
C ILE A 415 -11.54 -3.07 23.60
N TYR A 416 -11.93 -4.31 23.91
CA TYR A 416 -11.01 -5.43 24.15
C TYR A 416 -10.99 -6.33 22.93
N VAL A 417 -9.81 -6.77 22.52
CA VAL A 417 -9.61 -7.72 21.45
C VAL A 417 -8.97 -8.97 22.03
N ILE A 418 -9.62 -10.11 21.79
CA ILE A 418 -9.12 -11.45 22.15
C ILE A 418 -8.82 -12.15 20.85
N LEU A 419 -7.61 -12.67 20.71
CA LEU A 419 -7.15 -13.25 19.46
C LEU A 419 -6.48 -14.60 19.74
N ASN A 420 -7.08 -15.68 19.22
CA ASN A 420 -6.49 -17.02 19.27
C ASN A 420 -5.72 -17.29 17.97
N ASN A 421 -4.39 -17.31 18.06
CA ASN A 421 -3.49 -17.64 16.96
C ASN A 421 -3.03 -19.12 16.98
N ASN A 422 -3.82 -19.99 17.61
CA ASN A 422 -3.55 -21.41 17.68
C ASN A 422 -4.42 -22.19 16.69
N ASN A 423 -3.92 -23.31 16.20
CA ASN A 423 -4.68 -24.24 15.35
C ASN A 423 -5.68 -25.10 16.16
N LYS A 424 -5.76 -24.90 17.46
CA LYS A 424 -6.71 -25.55 18.38
C LYS A 424 -7.53 -24.51 19.12
N SER A 425 -8.72 -24.89 19.53
CA SER A 425 -9.51 -24.06 20.46
C SER A 425 -8.73 -23.87 21.76
N GLN A 426 -8.76 -22.67 22.30
CA GLN A 426 -8.13 -22.32 23.56
C GLN A 426 -9.17 -21.90 24.58
N LEU A 427 -9.04 -22.38 25.82
CA LEU A 427 -9.80 -21.86 26.93
C LEU A 427 -9.01 -20.67 27.51
N ILE A 428 -9.45 -19.48 27.19
CA ILE A 428 -8.73 -18.23 27.51
C ILE A 428 -9.22 -17.72 28.87
N ASN A 429 -8.28 -17.38 29.76
CA ASN A 429 -8.57 -16.77 31.04
C ASN A 429 -8.86 -15.28 30.85
N LEU A 430 -10.04 -14.84 31.25
CA LEU A 430 -10.53 -13.46 31.14
C LEU A 430 -10.67 -12.75 32.48
N SER A 431 -10.14 -13.31 33.57
CA SER A 431 -10.28 -12.72 34.92
C SER A 431 -9.65 -11.33 35.06
N SER A 432 -8.78 -10.95 34.13
CA SER A 432 -8.19 -9.60 34.05
C SER A 432 -9.09 -8.55 33.41
N LEU A 433 -10.18 -8.96 32.75
CA LEU A 433 -11.15 -8.04 32.17
C LEU A 433 -12.21 -7.64 33.22
N PRO A 434 -12.74 -6.40 33.16
CA PRO A 434 -13.81 -5.98 34.04
C PRO A 434 -15.05 -6.89 33.95
N GLU A 435 -15.64 -7.21 35.10
CA GLU A 435 -16.90 -7.98 35.13
C GLU A 435 -18.04 -7.21 34.42
N GLY A 436 -18.95 -7.95 33.82
CA GLY A 436 -20.14 -7.40 33.19
C GLY A 436 -20.57 -8.10 31.93
N VAL A 437 -21.48 -7.47 31.22
CA VAL A 437 -21.98 -7.93 29.93
C VAL A 437 -21.29 -7.15 28.81
N TYR A 438 -20.90 -7.84 27.78
CA TYR A 438 -20.23 -7.27 26.61
C TYR A 438 -20.99 -7.61 25.34
N THR A 439 -20.91 -6.72 24.35
CA THR A 439 -21.27 -7.07 22.98
C THR A 439 -20.03 -7.54 22.25
N GLU A 440 -20.10 -8.73 21.66
CA GLU A 440 -19.12 -9.20 20.67
C GLU A 440 -19.51 -8.56 19.33
N LEU A 441 -18.66 -7.67 18.82
CA LEU A 441 -19.02 -6.76 17.72
C LEU A 441 -19.01 -7.44 16.34
N LEU A 442 -18.26 -8.53 16.16
CA LEU A 442 -18.24 -9.27 14.89
C LEU A 442 -19.54 -10.04 14.66
N THR A 443 -20.13 -10.59 15.70
CA THR A 443 -21.37 -11.38 15.65
C THR A 443 -22.58 -10.60 16.15
N ASN A 444 -22.37 -9.44 16.77
CA ASN A 444 -23.40 -8.65 17.43
C ASN A 444 -24.18 -9.42 18.49
N THR A 445 -23.47 -10.24 19.26
CA THR A 445 -24.04 -11.08 20.33
C THR A 445 -23.61 -10.60 21.70
N GLU A 446 -24.49 -10.77 22.69
CA GLU A 446 -24.17 -10.47 24.08
C GLU A 446 -23.37 -11.63 24.71
N VAL A 447 -22.32 -11.26 25.44
CA VAL A 447 -21.46 -12.20 26.16
C VAL A 447 -21.34 -11.74 27.59
N SER A 448 -21.80 -12.57 28.53
CA SER A 448 -21.49 -12.37 29.93
C SER A 448 -20.05 -12.78 30.22
N MET A 449 -19.28 -11.87 30.80
CA MET A 449 -17.87 -12.12 31.10
C MET A 449 -17.75 -13.20 32.16
N LYS A 450 -17.14 -14.31 31.79
CA LYS A 450 -16.81 -15.46 32.67
C LYS A 450 -15.31 -15.47 32.88
N ALA A 451 -14.90 -16.23 33.89
CA ALA A 451 -13.46 -16.40 34.16
C ALA A 451 -12.68 -17.00 32.99
N THR A 452 -13.35 -17.79 32.16
CA THR A 452 -12.75 -18.41 30.95
C THR A 452 -13.73 -18.39 29.80
N LEU A 453 -13.18 -18.28 28.57
CA LEU A 453 -13.92 -18.29 27.31
C LEU A 453 -13.27 -19.26 26.32
N PRO A 454 -14.00 -20.22 25.74
CA PRO A 454 -13.49 -21.05 24.67
C PRO A 454 -13.47 -20.21 23.36
N VAL A 455 -12.29 -20.04 22.80
CA VAL A 455 -12.09 -19.35 21.52
C VAL A 455 -11.62 -20.34 20.47
N LYS A 456 -12.34 -20.40 19.35
CA LYS A 456 -12.04 -21.30 18.24
C LYS A 456 -10.67 -21.01 17.61
N PRO A 457 -10.09 -21.98 16.85
CA PRO A 457 -8.82 -21.77 16.16
C PRO A 457 -8.85 -20.54 15.24
N TYR A 458 -7.76 -19.78 15.22
CA TYR A 458 -7.57 -18.62 14.37
C TYR A 458 -8.76 -17.66 14.34
N THR A 459 -9.30 -17.37 15.52
CA THR A 459 -10.51 -16.56 15.68
C THR A 459 -10.22 -15.41 16.64
N ALA A 460 -10.85 -14.29 16.36
CA ALA A 460 -10.82 -13.11 17.23
C ALA A 460 -12.21 -12.77 17.75
N TRP A 461 -12.23 -12.15 18.93
CA TRP A 461 -13.40 -11.53 19.55
C TRP A 461 -13.09 -10.06 19.79
N ILE A 462 -14.00 -9.19 19.37
CA ILE A 462 -13.92 -7.74 19.58
C ILE A 462 -15.05 -7.36 20.50
N LEU A 463 -14.71 -6.98 21.75
CA LEU A 463 -15.65 -6.83 22.84
C LEU A 463 -15.78 -5.40 23.30
N LYS A 464 -17.02 -4.91 23.38
CA LYS A 464 -17.34 -3.64 24.00
C LYS A 464 -18.28 -3.88 25.17
N LYS A 465 -17.93 -3.36 26.35
CA LYS A 465 -18.77 -3.45 27.54
C LYS A 465 -20.06 -2.65 27.34
N ILE A 466 -21.20 -3.23 27.72
CA ILE A 466 -22.51 -2.58 27.69
C ILE A 466 -22.66 -1.64 28.90
#